data_8065c6da7034945cdaea56ed95aa9758
#
_entry.id   8065c6da7034945cdaea56ed95aa9758
#
_cell.length_a   1.000
_cell.length_b   1.000
_cell.length_c   1.000
_cell.angle_alpha   90.00
_cell.angle_beta   90.00
_cell.angle_gamma   90.00
#
_symmetry.space_group_name_H-M   'P 1'
#
loop_
_entity.id
_entity.type
_entity.pdbx_description
1 polymer ?
#
loop_
_entity_poly.entity_id
_entity_poly.type
_entity_poly.pdbx_seq_one_letter_code
_entity_poly.pdbx_strand_id
1 'polypeptide(L)'
;MFFRKPSRAEQIHGGPPLEFERPIPPVPWRGMAVVVVLVVITASVGWELYCRAIGYGPTLNDNEDLWTLRRRAVTPESIVIIGDSRGWFDLDLDELQKGLGKRPVQLAMGGGCGYPVLADLAKDESFHGTIICSVVPRLFFAPPGTPPMERGEKAVKRFHSQTPAQRASQYLAFPLEEQVAFLKQEELTLDDLLKRLPIPNRAGARVPPRLPPYFGTLDSERRARMIEECALPGSELAQRIQQIWIPLFTPPPPPSYIPKEQFMAKIGEAIGNRFRDITIAVEKIHSRGGKIVFVRFPHSGGLKELEDRETPRAKTWDPLL
;
A
#
# COMPACT_ATOMS: atom_id res chain seq x y z
N MET A 1 -45.33 -39.84 38.82
CA MET A 1 -45.41 -39.75 37.37
C MET A 1 -45.05 -38.31 37.00
N PHE A 2 -43.77 -38.01 36.64
CA PHE A 2 -43.31 -36.65 36.35
C PHE A 2 -43.59 -36.34 34.88
N PHE A 3 -44.48 -35.42 34.61
CA PHE A 3 -44.71 -34.89 33.27
C PHE A 3 -43.46 -34.07 32.84
N ARG A 4 -42.73 -34.57 31.87
CA ARG A 4 -41.64 -33.84 31.22
C ARG A 4 -42.25 -32.68 30.41
N LYS A 5 -41.88 -31.44 30.67
CA LYS A 5 -42.27 -30.32 29.84
C LYS A 5 -41.70 -30.53 28.42
N PRO A 6 -42.52 -30.40 27.37
CA PRO A 6 -42.04 -30.56 25.99
C PRO A 6 -40.96 -29.50 25.68
N SER A 7 -39.99 -29.86 24.87
CA SER A 7 -38.96 -28.95 24.41
C SER A 7 -39.57 -27.86 23.48
N ARG A 8 -38.89 -26.73 23.32
CA ARG A 8 -39.35 -25.63 22.46
C ARG A 8 -39.56 -26.08 20.99
N ALA A 9 -38.82 -27.09 20.52
CA ALA A 9 -38.97 -27.69 19.20
C ALA A 9 -40.26 -28.53 19.09
N GLU A 10 -40.61 -29.32 20.17
CA GLU A 10 -41.85 -30.07 20.25
C GLU A 10 -43.09 -29.18 20.29
N GLN A 11 -42.99 -27.97 20.84
CA GLN A 11 -44.07 -26.99 20.86
C GLN A 11 -44.33 -26.34 19.52
N ILE A 12 -43.32 -26.26 18.63
CA ILE A 12 -43.44 -25.61 17.31
C ILE A 12 -44.01 -26.60 16.26
N HIS A 13 -43.71 -27.88 16.37
CA HIS A 13 -44.10 -28.88 15.34
C HIS A 13 -45.19 -29.88 15.80
N GLY A 14 -45.69 -29.81 17.03
CA GLY A 14 -46.86 -30.59 17.51
C GLY A 14 -46.69 -32.11 17.45
N GLY A 15 -45.46 -32.64 17.30
CA GLY A 15 -45.15 -34.05 17.25
C GLY A 15 -43.79 -34.41 17.90
N PRO A 16 -43.51 -35.68 18.16
CA PRO A 16 -42.18 -36.10 18.59
C PRO A 16 -41.15 -35.70 17.54
N PRO A 17 -39.92 -35.34 17.97
CA PRO A 17 -38.87 -34.97 17.05
C PRO A 17 -38.68 -36.13 16.05
N LEU A 18 -38.76 -35.79 14.77
CA LEU A 18 -38.45 -36.75 13.69
C LEU A 18 -36.93 -37.03 13.81
N GLU A 19 -36.59 -38.13 14.49
CA GLU A 19 -35.22 -38.67 14.46
C GLU A 19 -34.98 -39.17 13.01
N PHE A 20 -34.50 -38.30 12.15
CA PHE A 20 -33.91 -38.70 10.88
C PHE A 20 -32.55 -39.32 11.15
N GLU A 21 -32.54 -40.54 11.64
CA GLU A 21 -31.36 -41.41 11.56
C GLU A 21 -31.12 -41.73 10.08
N ARG A 22 -30.46 -40.83 9.37
CA ARG A 22 -29.87 -41.20 8.10
C ARG A 22 -28.61 -42.00 8.40
N PRO A 23 -28.56 -43.30 8.07
CA PRO A 23 -27.36 -44.08 8.21
C PRO A 23 -26.28 -43.38 7.39
N ILE A 24 -25.27 -42.81 8.05
CA ILE A 24 -24.11 -42.19 7.34
C ILE A 24 -23.37 -43.40 6.73
N PRO A 25 -23.29 -43.48 5.37
CA PRO A 25 -22.55 -44.58 4.76
C PRO A 25 -21.11 -44.54 5.23
N PRO A 26 -20.44 -45.69 5.34
CA PRO A 26 -19.03 -45.75 5.73
C PRO A 26 -18.21 -45.03 4.69
N VAL A 27 -17.84 -43.79 4.99
CA VAL A 27 -17.05 -42.93 4.09
C VAL A 27 -15.58 -43.22 4.35
N PRO A 28 -14.78 -43.49 3.31
CA PRO A 28 -13.33 -43.71 3.48
C PRO A 28 -12.60 -42.40 3.69
N TRP A 29 -12.83 -41.75 4.84
CA TRP A 29 -12.33 -40.41 5.18
C TRP A 29 -10.81 -40.22 4.93
N ARG A 30 -10.03 -41.27 5.22
CA ARG A 30 -8.57 -41.23 4.97
C ARG A 30 -8.25 -41.13 3.49
N GLY A 31 -8.90 -41.95 2.66
CA GLY A 31 -8.73 -41.91 1.20
C GLY A 31 -9.19 -40.55 0.62
N MET A 32 -10.34 -40.06 1.06
CA MET A 32 -10.84 -38.74 0.63
C MET A 32 -9.90 -37.62 1.07
N ALA A 33 -9.38 -37.65 2.28
CA ALA A 33 -8.41 -36.65 2.76
C ALA A 33 -7.14 -36.65 1.87
N VAL A 34 -6.62 -37.82 1.54
CA VAL A 34 -5.46 -37.93 0.63
C VAL A 34 -5.78 -37.36 -0.74
N VAL A 35 -6.94 -37.68 -1.31
CA VAL A 35 -7.36 -37.14 -2.61
C VAL A 35 -7.48 -35.62 -2.56
N VAL A 36 -8.12 -35.08 -1.52
CA VAL A 36 -8.26 -33.62 -1.35
C VAL A 36 -6.89 -32.96 -1.26
N VAL A 37 -5.98 -33.49 -0.45
CA VAL A 37 -4.62 -32.96 -0.32
C VAL A 37 -3.87 -32.99 -1.67
N LEU A 38 -3.95 -34.09 -2.41
CA LEU A 38 -3.33 -34.20 -3.72
C LEU A 38 -3.91 -33.19 -4.73
N VAL A 39 -5.24 -33.02 -4.75
CA VAL A 39 -5.90 -32.02 -5.60
C VAL A 39 -5.45 -30.61 -5.25
N VAL A 40 -5.41 -30.27 -3.95
CA VAL A 40 -4.97 -28.95 -3.50
C VAL A 40 -3.50 -28.70 -3.89
N ILE A 41 -2.61 -29.65 -3.65
CA ILE A 41 -1.18 -29.52 -4.02
C ILE A 41 -1.05 -29.34 -5.54
N THR A 42 -1.71 -30.22 -6.34
CA THR A 42 -1.60 -30.15 -7.81
C THR A 42 -2.15 -28.83 -8.34
N ALA A 43 -3.28 -28.37 -7.83
CA ALA A 43 -3.88 -27.09 -8.22
C ALA A 43 -2.97 -25.91 -7.82
N SER A 44 -2.40 -25.93 -6.62
CA SER A 44 -1.49 -24.88 -6.14
C SER A 44 -0.20 -24.81 -6.97
N VAL A 45 0.41 -25.97 -7.26
CA VAL A 45 1.59 -26.04 -8.11
C VAL A 45 1.29 -25.58 -9.54
N GLY A 46 0.18 -26.05 -10.12
CA GLY A 46 -0.26 -25.61 -11.45
C GLY A 46 -0.48 -24.11 -11.51
N TRP A 47 -1.10 -23.53 -10.47
CA TRP A 47 -1.35 -22.10 -10.38
C TRP A 47 -0.04 -21.30 -10.22
N GLU A 48 0.89 -21.77 -9.40
CA GLU A 48 2.21 -21.17 -9.24
C GLU A 48 2.99 -21.16 -10.56
N LEU A 49 3.02 -22.30 -11.26
CA LEU A 49 3.70 -22.41 -12.57
C LEU A 49 3.06 -21.49 -13.61
N TYR A 50 1.74 -21.39 -13.62
CA TYR A 50 1.02 -20.44 -14.48
C TYR A 50 1.38 -19.00 -14.15
N CYS A 51 1.37 -18.60 -12.86
CA CYS A 51 1.74 -17.24 -12.45
C CYS A 51 3.18 -16.90 -12.89
N ARG A 52 4.13 -17.84 -12.71
CA ARG A 52 5.51 -17.63 -13.18
C ARG A 52 5.62 -17.55 -14.71
N ALA A 53 4.86 -18.36 -15.44
CA ALA A 53 4.85 -18.33 -16.90
C ALA A 53 4.31 -17.02 -17.48
N ILE A 54 3.34 -16.41 -16.81
CA ILE A 54 2.87 -15.06 -17.15
C ILE A 54 3.71 -13.95 -16.51
N GLY A 55 4.87 -14.33 -15.82
CA GLY A 55 6.01 -13.53 -15.38
C GLY A 55 5.90 -12.99 -13.95
N TYR A 56 4.92 -13.39 -13.11
CA TYR A 56 4.96 -13.04 -11.69
C TYR A 56 6.11 -13.74 -10.99
N GLY A 57 6.90 -12.96 -10.25
CA GLY A 57 7.93 -13.47 -9.33
C GLY A 57 7.47 -13.36 -7.88
N PRO A 58 8.05 -14.15 -6.97
CA PRO A 58 7.86 -13.98 -5.54
C PRO A 58 8.28 -12.59 -5.10
N THR A 59 7.46 -11.97 -4.26
CA THR A 59 7.73 -10.65 -3.68
C THR A 59 6.85 -10.45 -2.46
N LEU A 60 7.33 -9.68 -1.48
CA LEU A 60 6.49 -9.30 -0.35
C LEU A 60 5.40 -8.31 -0.80
N ASN A 61 4.27 -8.38 -0.12
CA ASN A 61 3.17 -7.45 -0.32
C ASN A 61 3.39 -6.16 0.48
N ASP A 62 3.29 -4.99 -0.17
CA ASP A 62 3.39 -3.67 0.50
C ASP A 62 2.09 -3.35 1.23
N ASN A 63 1.85 -4.05 2.32
CA ASN A 63 0.70 -3.83 3.18
C ASN A 63 1.07 -3.02 4.44
N GLU A 64 0.06 -2.60 5.20
CA GLU A 64 0.24 -1.82 6.41
C GLU A 64 0.98 -2.61 7.51
N ASP A 65 0.96 -3.94 7.49
CA ASP A 65 1.65 -4.77 8.48
C ASP A 65 3.15 -4.84 8.21
N LEU A 66 3.58 -4.98 6.95
CA LEU A 66 5.00 -4.86 6.58
C LEU A 66 5.53 -3.46 6.89
N TRP A 67 4.78 -2.43 6.54
CA TRP A 67 5.14 -1.05 6.86
C TRP A 67 5.30 -0.85 8.37
N THR A 68 4.37 -1.39 9.16
CA THR A 68 4.40 -1.32 10.62
C THR A 68 5.62 -2.01 11.22
N LEU A 69 6.03 -3.15 10.68
CA LEU A 69 7.26 -3.83 11.12
C LEU A 69 8.50 -2.95 10.88
N ARG A 70 8.55 -2.27 9.74
CA ARG A 70 9.63 -1.32 9.46
C ARG A 70 9.57 -0.08 10.38
N ARG A 71 8.37 0.46 10.66
CA ARG A 71 8.23 1.57 11.62
C ARG A 71 8.70 1.18 13.02
N ARG A 72 8.51 -0.07 13.44
CA ARG A 72 9.02 -0.59 14.72
C ARG A 72 10.54 -0.74 14.75
N ALA A 73 11.22 -0.81 13.62
CA ALA A 73 12.67 -0.83 13.54
C ALA A 73 13.28 0.58 13.69
N VAL A 74 12.47 1.62 13.70
CA VAL A 74 12.94 2.99 13.93
C VAL A 74 13.36 3.15 15.39
N THR A 75 14.61 3.54 15.58
CA THR A 75 15.20 3.91 16.89
C THR A 75 15.28 5.43 17.01
N PRO A 76 15.54 5.98 18.19
CA PRO A 76 15.65 7.43 18.38
C PRO A 76 16.61 8.15 17.41
N GLU A 77 17.69 7.50 17.01
CA GLU A 77 18.75 8.07 16.15
C GLU A 77 18.71 7.56 14.71
N SER A 78 17.64 6.88 14.29
CA SER A 78 17.55 6.31 12.95
C SER A 78 17.58 7.38 11.87
N ILE A 79 18.10 7.01 10.70
CA ILE A 79 17.84 7.70 9.45
C ILE A 79 16.57 7.08 8.87
N VAL A 80 15.56 7.89 8.62
CA VAL A 80 14.25 7.42 8.16
C VAL A 80 13.91 8.06 6.83
N ILE A 81 13.57 7.25 5.84
CA ILE A 81 13.08 7.73 4.54
C ILE A 81 11.55 7.72 4.58
N ILE A 82 10.95 8.87 4.32
CA ILE A 82 9.49 9.02 4.22
C ILE A 82 9.11 9.69 2.90
N GLY A 83 7.84 9.65 2.55
CA GLY A 83 7.33 10.34 1.37
C GLY A 83 6.62 9.39 0.42
N ASP A 84 6.84 9.58 -0.86
CA ASP A 84 6.15 8.97 -1.97
C ASP A 84 6.98 7.89 -2.70
N SER A 85 6.50 7.47 -3.90
CA SER A 85 7.16 6.44 -4.70
C SER A 85 8.59 6.81 -5.14
N ARG A 86 8.92 8.09 -5.32
CA ARG A 86 10.29 8.49 -5.68
C ARG A 86 11.25 8.21 -4.53
N GLY A 87 10.89 8.58 -3.29
CA GLY A 87 11.67 8.21 -2.11
C GLY A 87 11.75 6.69 -1.88
N TRP A 88 10.80 5.96 -2.43
CA TRP A 88 10.76 4.50 -2.31
C TRP A 88 11.60 3.78 -3.36
N PHE A 89 11.60 4.23 -4.63
CA PHE A 89 12.31 3.59 -5.74
C PHE A 89 13.68 4.22 -6.04
N ASP A 90 13.82 5.54 -5.87
CA ASP A 90 15.01 6.27 -6.33
C ASP A 90 16.14 6.29 -5.28
N LEU A 91 15.90 5.75 -4.06
CA LEU A 91 16.89 5.69 -2.99
C LEU A 91 17.33 4.25 -2.73
N ASP A 92 18.56 3.92 -3.11
CA ASP A 92 19.17 2.63 -2.77
C ASP A 92 19.69 2.63 -1.33
N LEU A 93 19.15 1.71 -0.51
CA LEU A 93 19.50 1.61 0.91
C LEU A 93 20.96 1.20 1.15
N ASP A 94 21.54 0.40 0.24
CA ASP A 94 22.92 -0.05 0.35
C ASP A 94 23.89 1.10 0.06
N GLU A 95 23.63 1.90 -0.97
CA GLU A 95 24.43 3.08 -1.31
C GLU A 95 24.31 4.16 -0.22
N LEU A 96 23.10 4.40 0.28
CA LEU A 96 22.89 5.33 1.38
C LEU A 96 23.62 4.87 2.64
N GLN A 97 23.62 3.57 2.95
CA GLN A 97 24.36 3.04 4.09
C GLN A 97 25.86 3.28 3.96
N LYS A 98 26.44 3.09 2.77
CA LYS A 98 27.87 3.37 2.50
C LYS A 98 28.20 4.85 2.71
N GLY A 99 27.33 5.74 2.21
CA GLY A 99 27.55 7.19 2.31
C GLY A 99 27.27 7.79 3.68
N LEU A 100 26.28 7.28 4.39
CA LEU A 100 25.79 7.83 5.66
C LEU A 100 26.32 7.09 6.91
N GLY A 101 26.97 5.94 6.73
CA GLY A 101 27.49 5.11 7.83
C GLY A 101 26.41 4.36 8.62
N LYS A 102 25.13 4.61 8.37
CA LYS A 102 23.97 3.94 8.96
C LYS A 102 22.98 3.54 7.89
N ARG A 103 22.36 2.36 8.02
CA ARG A 103 21.32 1.89 7.11
C ARG A 103 20.00 2.62 7.38
N PRO A 104 19.43 3.31 6.40
CA PRO A 104 18.15 3.98 6.57
C PRO A 104 16.98 3.01 6.73
N VAL A 105 15.95 3.44 7.44
CA VAL A 105 14.66 2.73 7.55
C VAL A 105 13.70 3.27 6.48
N GLN A 106 13.23 2.39 5.59
CA GLN A 106 12.34 2.76 4.49
C GLN A 106 10.88 2.79 4.93
N LEU A 107 10.30 3.97 4.99
CA LEU A 107 8.88 4.21 5.31
C LEU A 107 8.13 4.98 4.21
N ALA A 108 8.79 5.33 3.10
CA ALA A 108 8.10 5.94 1.96
C ALA A 108 7.11 4.94 1.32
N MET A 109 6.08 5.45 0.66
CA MET A 109 4.95 4.64 0.14
C MET A 109 4.59 5.07 -1.28
N GLY A 110 4.45 4.10 -2.18
CA GLY A 110 3.97 4.36 -3.54
C GLY A 110 2.60 5.04 -3.54
N GLY A 111 2.48 6.21 -4.19
CA GLY A 111 1.24 6.99 -4.22
C GLY A 111 0.76 7.54 -2.89
N GLY A 112 1.58 7.48 -1.84
CA GLY A 112 1.25 7.95 -0.49
C GLY A 112 1.70 9.38 -0.21
N CYS A 113 1.09 10.00 0.79
CA CYS A 113 1.50 11.27 1.38
C CYS A 113 2.47 11.01 2.53
N GLY A 114 3.65 11.64 2.52
CA GLY A 114 4.64 11.51 3.60
C GLY A 114 4.28 12.25 4.88
N TYR A 115 3.37 13.21 4.83
CA TYR A 115 3.02 14.04 5.99
C TYR A 115 2.48 13.26 7.20
N PRO A 116 1.55 12.27 7.08
CA PRO A 116 1.10 11.50 8.24
C PRO A 116 2.24 10.81 8.99
N VAL A 117 3.25 10.31 8.26
CA VAL A 117 4.44 9.68 8.85
C VAL A 117 5.34 10.71 9.52
N LEU A 118 5.52 11.88 8.89
CA LEU A 118 6.25 13.01 9.50
C LEU A 118 5.60 13.44 10.81
N ALA A 119 4.28 13.59 10.82
CA ALA A 119 3.50 13.97 12.00
C ALA A 119 3.57 12.91 13.11
N ASP A 120 3.61 11.62 12.76
CA ASP A 120 3.78 10.53 13.72
C ASP A 120 5.17 10.55 14.36
N LEU A 121 6.22 10.70 13.56
CA LEU A 121 7.61 10.85 14.06
C LEU A 121 7.78 12.12 14.91
N ALA A 122 7.08 13.21 14.57
CA ALA A 122 7.10 14.44 15.34
C ALA A 122 6.37 14.31 16.71
N LYS A 123 5.46 13.35 16.86
CA LYS A 123 4.81 13.01 18.14
C LYS A 123 5.66 12.07 19.00
N ASP A 124 6.55 11.31 18.41
CA ASP A 124 7.45 10.42 19.12
C ASP A 124 8.57 11.24 19.79
N GLU A 125 8.38 11.54 21.07
CA GLU A 125 9.30 12.41 21.85
C GLU A 125 10.71 11.83 21.92
N SER A 126 10.89 10.54 21.77
CA SER A 126 12.20 9.90 21.77
C SER A 126 12.98 10.10 20.48
N PHE A 127 12.30 10.38 19.36
CA PHE A 127 12.93 10.47 18.05
C PHE A 127 13.68 11.80 17.85
N HIS A 128 14.97 11.70 17.63
CA HIS A 128 15.88 12.81 17.33
C HIS A 128 16.86 12.48 16.18
N GLY A 129 16.48 11.51 15.35
CA GLY A 129 17.26 11.06 14.18
C GLY A 129 17.16 12.00 12.98
N THR A 130 17.46 11.48 11.82
CA THR A 130 17.40 12.22 10.54
C THR A 130 16.27 11.69 9.67
N ILE A 131 15.43 12.58 9.16
CA ILE A 131 14.37 12.26 8.21
C ILE A 131 14.80 12.72 6.82
N ILE A 132 14.75 11.82 5.85
CA ILE A 132 14.83 12.12 4.41
C ILE A 132 13.41 12.05 3.87
N CYS A 133 12.84 13.22 3.55
CA CYS A 133 11.45 13.34 3.09
C CYS A 133 11.38 13.60 1.60
N SER A 134 10.95 12.58 0.83
CA SER A 134 10.63 12.74 -0.59
C SER A 134 9.38 13.58 -0.77
N VAL A 135 9.44 14.56 -1.66
CA VAL A 135 8.33 15.48 -1.93
C VAL A 135 7.94 15.45 -3.41
N VAL A 136 6.87 14.75 -3.70
CA VAL A 136 6.06 14.97 -4.91
C VAL A 136 4.93 15.91 -4.51
N PRO A 137 4.93 17.17 -4.94
CA PRO A 137 4.05 18.20 -4.38
C PRO A 137 2.58 17.81 -4.35
N ARG A 138 2.08 17.19 -5.42
CA ARG A 138 0.68 16.77 -5.52
C ARG A 138 0.29 15.72 -4.47
N LEU A 139 1.21 14.83 -4.11
CA LEU A 139 0.97 13.80 -3.09
C LEU A 139 1.19 14.38 -1.69
N PHE A 140 2.25 15.18 -1.52
CA PHE A 140 2.64 15.72 -0.22
C PHE A 140 1.63 16.75 0.32
N PHE A 141 1.06 17.58 -0.57
CA PHE A 141 0.00 18.54 -0.24
C PHE A 141 -1.42 18.01 -0.45
N ALA A 142 -1.57 16.70 -0.61
CA ALA A 142 -2.89 16.08 -0.79
C ALA A 142 -3.83 16.43 0.38
N PRO A 143 -5.07 16.86 0.10
CA PRO A 143 -6.05 17.18 1.14
C PRO A 143 -6.44 15.94 1.98
N PRO A 144 -6.92 16.15 3.22
CA PRO A 144 -7.54 15.08 3.99
C PRO A 144 -8.67 14.38 3.23
N GLY A 145 -8.82 13.06 3.45
CA GLY A 145 -9.84 12.25 2.76
C GLY A 145 -9.52 11.90 1.31
N THR A 146 -8.31 12.20 0.83
CA THR A 146 -7.85 11.76 -0.49
C THR A 146 -7.02 10.48 -0.38
N PRO A 147 -6.98 9.61 -1.42
CA PRO A 147 -6.26 8.35 -1.37
C PRO A 147 -4.79 8.44 -0.93
N PRO A 148 -3.99 9.45 -1.38
CA PRO A 148 -2.61 9.60 -0.90
C PRO A 148 -2.52 9.85 0.61
N MET A 149 -3.41 10.69 1.13
CA MET A 149 -3.44 11.01 2.57
C MET A 149 -3.89 9.81 3.39
N GLU A 150 -4.99 9.16 2.97
CA GLU A 150 -5.52 7.97 3.63
C GLU A 150 -4.52 6.82 3.70
N ARG A 151 -3.67 6.63 2.66
CA ARG A 151 -2.65 5.59 2.66
C ARG A 151 -1.65 5.79 3.82
N GLY A 152 -1.16 7.00 4.00
CA GLY A 152 -0.28 7.34 5.11
C GLY A 152 -0.96 7.21 6.48
N GLU A 153 -2.20 7.69 6.58
CA GLU A 153 -3.00 7.59 7.81
C GLU A 153 -3.30 6.14 8.21
N LYS A 154 -3.63 5.28 7.24
CA LYS A 154 -3.86 3.84 7.47
C LYS A 154 -2.60 3.15 7.98
N ALA A 155 -1.44 3.42 7.39
CA ALA A 155 -0.17 2.85 7.83
C ALA A 155 0.17 3.27 9.27
N VAL A 156 0.06 4.55 9.61
CA VAL A 156 0.27 5.07 10.96
C VAL A 156 -0.76 4.48 11.94
N LYS A 157 -2.04 4.44 11.57
CA LYS A 157 -3.08 3.83 12.39
C LYS A 157 -2.78 2.36 12.67
N ARG A 158 -2.34 1.59 11.65
CA ARG A 158 -1.96 0.18 11.83
C ARG A 158 -0.82 0.04 12.83
N PHE A 159 0.19 0.87 12.76
CA PHE A 159 1.33 0.85 13.71
C PHE A 159 0.87 0.98 15.17
N HIS A 160 -0.07 1.89 15.45
CA HIS A 160 -0.59 2.10 16.80
C HIS A 160 -1.64 1.07 17.24
N SER A 161 -2.28 0.36 16.31
CA SER A 161 -3.37 -0.58 16.60
C SER A 161 -3.08 -2.05 16.28
N GLN A 162 -1.88 -2.37 15.74
CA GLN A 162 -1.52 -3.73 15.36
C GLN A 162 -1.49 -4.68 16.55
N THR A 163 -2.31 -5.73 16.49
CA THR A 163 -2.35 -6.78 17.52
C THR A 163 -1.17 -7.74 17.40
N PRO A 164 -0.81 -8.47 18.50
CA PRO A 164 0.20 -9.53 18.46
C PRO A 164 -0.10 -10.61 17.41
N ALA A 165 -1.38 -10.97 17.23
CA ALA A 165 -1.79 -11.96 16.24
C ALA A 165 -1.52 -11.48 14.79
N GLN A 166 -1.83 -10.22 14.48
CA GLN A 166 -1.53 -9.63 13.17
C GLN A 166 -0.03 -9.60 12.91
N ARG A 167 0.78 -9.28 13.91
CA ARG A 167 2.24 -9.30 13.81
C ARG A 167 2.77 -10.70 13.54
N ALA A 168 2.28 -11.70 14.30
CA ALA A 168 2.67 -13.09 14.10
C ALA A 168 2.27 -13.59 12.70
N SER A 169 1.06 -13.25 12.24
CA SER A 169 0.59 -13.57 10.87
C SER A 169 1.54 -13.03 9.81
N GLN A 170 2.00 -11.78 9.94
CA GLN A 170 2.92 -11.17 8.98
C GLN A 170 4.28 -11.89 8.96
N TYR A 171 4.84 -12.26 10.12
CA TYR A 171 6.09 -13.02 10.17
C TYR A 171 5.95 -14.41 9.55
N LEU A 172 4.79 -15.05 9.68
CA LEU A 172 4.52 -16.35 9.04
C LEU A 172 4.29 -16.21 7.52
N ALA A 173 3.79 -15.06 7.07
CA ALA A 173 3.57 -14.80 5.65
C ALA A 173 4.89 -14.60 4.86
N PHE A 174 5.91 -13.99 5.46
CA PHE A 174 7.18 -13.69 4.80
C PHE A 174 7.81 -14.85 4.04
N PRO A 175 8.10 -16.01 4.67
CA PRO A 175 8.77 -17.10 3.96
C PRO A 175 7.90 -17.69 2.84
N LEU A 176 6.58 -17.51 2.90
CA LEU A 176 5.68 -17.95 1.85
C LEU A 176 5.67 -16.94 0.69
N GLU A 177 5.54 -15.66 0.98
CA GLU A 177 5.53 -14.59 -0.01
C GLU A 177 6.87 -14.48 -0.76
N GLU A 178 7.99 -14.74 -0.08
CA GLU A 178 9.34 -14.75 -0.67
C GLU A 178 9.60 -15.94 -1.61
N GLN A 179 8.77 -16.97 -1.58
CA GLN A 179 8.95 -18.18 -2.39
C GLN A 179 7.82 -18.44 -3.37
N VAL A 180 6.66 -17.89 -3.15
CA VAL A 180 5.42 -18.21 -3.89
C VAL A 180 4.88 -16.98 -4.61
N ALA A 181 4.90 -17.02 -5.94
CA ALA A 181 4.51 -15.89 -6.77
C ALA A 181 2.99 -15.59 -6.73
N PHE A 182 2.13 -16.61 -6.59
CA PHE A 182 0.69 -16.40 -6.60
C PHE A 182 0.14 -15.73 -5.33
N LEU A 183 0.96 -15.53 -4.29
CA LEU A 183 0.56 -14.82 -3.07
C LEU A 183 0.59 -13.30 -3.20
N LYS A 184 0.87 -12.75 -4.38
CA LYS A 184 0.83 -11.32 -4.62
C LYS A 184 -0.61 -10.78 -4.51
N GLN A 185 -0.92 -10.14 -3.37
CA GLN A 185 -2.28 -9.77 -2.98
C GLN A 185 -2.92 -8.72 -3.90
N GLU A 186 -2.17 -7.72 -4.34
CA GLU A 186 -2.73 -6.60 -5.10
C GLU A 186 -3.04 -6.94 -6.57
N GLU A 187 -2.63 -8.10 -7.07
CA GLU A 187 -2.73 -8.44 -8.48
C GLU A 187 -3.37 -9.79 -8.77
N LEU A 188 -3.27 -10.75 -7.84
CA LEU A 188 -3.69 -12.14 -8.01
C LEU A 188 -4.82 -12.57 -7.06
N THR A 189 -5.38 -11.65 -6.28
CA THR A 189 -6.59 -11.95 -5.50
C THR A 189 -7.78 -12.23 -6.42
N LEU A 190 -8.74 -13.02 -5.95
CA LEU A 190 -9.95 -13.30 -6.72
C LEU A 190 -10.66 -12.02 -7.18
N ASP A 191 -10.72 -11.00 -6.31
CA ASP A 191 -11.33 -9.71 -6.64
C ASP A 191 -10.57 -9.01 -7.77
N ASP A 192 -9.25 -9.04 -7.77
CA ASP A 192 -8.45 -8.45 -8.84
C ASP A 192 -8.55 -9.24 -10.15
N LEU A 193 -8.61 -10.55 -10.06
CA LEU A 193 -8.84 -11.40 -11.23
C LEU A 193 -10.23 -11.16 -11.83
N LEU A 194 -11.27 -11.03 -11.00
CA LEU A 194 -12.63 -10.70 -11.45
C LEU A 194 -12.69 -9.32 -12.11
N LYS A 195 -11.95 -8.33 -11.59
CA LYS A 195 -11.84 -7.00 -12.21
C LYS A 195 -11.16 -7.01 -13.59
N ARG A 196 -10.42 -8.07 -13.90
CA ARG A 196 -9.77 -8.27 -15.22
C ARG A 196 -10.68 -8.88 -16.27
N LEU A 197 -11.81 -9.44 -15.88
CA LEU A 197 -12.77 -9.95 -16.85
C LEU A 197 -13.30 -8.79 -17.72
N PRO A 198 -13.44 -9.00 -19.03
CA PRO A 198 -13.98 -8.00 -19.94
C PRO A 198 -15.49 -7.80 -19.67
N ILE A 199 -15.79 -7.01 -18.66
CA ILE A 199 -17.16 -6.58 -18.39
C ILE A 199 -17.40 -5.32 -19.22
N PRO A 200 -18.49 -5.25 -20.00
CA PRO A 200 -18.83 -4.04 -20.76
C PRO A 200 -18.85 -2.84 -19.83
N ASN A 201 -18.03 -1.84 -20.13
CA ASN A 201 -18.02 -0.61 -19.35
C ASN A 201 -19.40 0.02 -19.37
N ARG A 202 -19.94 0.31 -18.19
CA ARG A 202 -21.12 1.17 -18.10
C ARG A 202 -20.75 2.56 -18.62
N ALA A 203 -21.64 3.20 -19.33
CA ALA A 203 -21.44 4.57 -19.79
C ALA A 203 -21.03 5.45 -18.60
N GLY A 204 -19.88 6.14 -18.70
CA GLY A 204 -19.33 6.98 -17.64
C GLY A 204 -18.48 6.26 -16.58
N ALA A 205 -18.35 4.94 -16.60
CA ALA A 205 -17.45 4.22 -15.68
C ALA A 205 -15.99 4.41 -16.11
N ARG A 206 -15.16 4.93 -15.23
CA ARG A 206 -13.70 4.95 -15.41
C ARG A 206 -13.12 3.64 -14.88
N VAL A 207 -12.52 2.85 -15.75
CA VAL A 207 -11.67 1.74 -15.34
C VAL A 207 -10.28 2.32 -15.08
N PRO A 208 -9.75 2.27 -13.84
CA PRO A 208 -8.43 2.78 -13.57
C PRO A 208 -7.40 1.98 -14.37
N PRO A 209 -6.42 2.66 -14.99
CA PRO A 209 -5.34 1.99 -15.69
C PRO A 209 -4.52 1.17 -14.69
N ARG A 210 -4.13 -0.04 -15.08
CA ARG A 210 -3.32 -0.94 -14.24
C ARG A 210 -1.88 -0.95 -14.71
N LEU A 211 -0.98 -0.90 -13.74
CA LEU A 211 0.43 -1.16 -14.01
C LEU A 211 0.61 -2.60 -14.51
N PRO A 212 1.62 -2.84 -15.37
CA PRO A 212 1.95 -4.18 -15.79
C PRO A 212 2.23 -5.07 -14.57
N PRO A 213 1.93 -6.37 -14.64
CA PRO A 213 2.43 -7.33 -13.68
C PRO A 213 3.94 -7.17 -13.55
N TYR A 214 4.52 -7.42 -12.37
CA TYR A 214 5.96 -7.31 -12.07
C TYR A 214 6.56 -5.90 -12.13
N PHE A 215 5.76 -4.87 -12.11
CA PHE A 215 6.28 -3.50 -12.07
C PHE A 215 7.38 -3.32 -11.01
N GLY A 216 7.26 -3.98 -9.87
CA GLY A 216 8.27 -3.93 -8.82
C GLY A 216 8.28 -5.16 -7.93
N THR A 217 9.44 -5.41 -7.29
CA THR A 217 9.62 -6.37 -6.22
C THR A 217 9.96 -5.67 -4.91
N LEU A 218 9.63 -6.31 -3.80
CA LEU A 218 9.80 -5.78 -2.46
C LEU A 218 10.40 -6.84 -1.54
N ASP A 219 11.37 -6.45 -0.73
CA ASP A 219 11.94 -7.30 0.33
C ASP A 219 11.42 -6.91 1.74
N SER A 220 11.89 -7.63 2.75
CA SER A 220 11.51 -7.40 4.16
C SER A 220 11.95 -6.05 4.72
N GLU A 221 12.90 -5.37 4.10
CA GLU A 221 13.30 -4.01 4.44
C GLU A 221 12.48 -2.93 3.72
N ARG A 222 11.47 -3.35 2.94
CA ARG A 222 10.70 -2.53 2.01
C ARG A 222 11.57 -1.85 0.95
N ARG A 223 12.67 -2.51 0.56
CA ARG A 223 13.47 -2.10 -0.56
C ARG A 223 12.71 -2.44 -1.84
N ALA A 224 12.22 -1.43 -2.51
CA ALA A 224 11.52 -1.59 -3.77
C ALA A 224 12.51 -1.60 -4.94
N ARG A 225 12.31 -2.53 -5.86
CA ARG A 225 13.07 -2.58 -7.12
C ARG A 225 12.11 -2.64 -8.28
N MET A 226 12.27 -1.71 -9.20
CA MET A 226 11.54 -1.73 -10.47
C MET A 226 12.20 -2.72 -11.41
N ILE A 227 11.41 -3.40 -12.24
CA ILE A 227 11.95 -4.24 -13.30
C ILE A 227 12.77 -3.39 -14.26
N GLU A 228 13.95 -3.89 -14.64
CA GLU A 228 14.91 -3.16 -15.46
C GLU A 228 14.30 -2.65 -16.77
N GLU A 229 13.50 -3.45 -17.44
CA GLU A 229 12.80 -3.06 -18.67
C GLU A 229 11.92 -1.82 -18.52
N CYS A 230 11.37 -1.58 -17.32
CA CYS A 230 10.57 -0.39 -17.04
C CYS A 230 11.40 0.89 -17.08
N ALA A 231 12.70 0.79 -16.79
CA ALA A 231 13.64 1.89 -16.74
C ALA A 231 14.39 2.12 -18.07
N LEU A 232 14.36 1.15 -18.98
CA LEU A 232 15.05 1.27 -20.28
C LEU A 232 14.33 2.26 -21.21
N PRO A 233 14.99 3.35 -21.62
CA PRO A 233 14.40 4.31 -22.54
C PRO A 233 13.97 3.64 -23.85
N GLY A 234 12.72 3.88 -24.24
CA GLY A 234 12.18 3.35 -25.51
C GLY A 234 11.70 1.89 -25.44
N SER A 235 11.85 1.17 -24.33
CA SER A 235 11.24 -0.14 -24.19
C SER A 235 9.70 -0.06 -24.26
N GLU A 236 9.06 -1.11 -24.73
CA GLU A 236 7.59 -1.19 -24.80
C GLU A 236 6.96 -1.04 -23.41
N LEU A 237 7.60 -1.64 -22.40
CA LEU A 237 7.14 -1.59 -21.02
C LEU A 237 7.25 -0.18 -20.43
N ALA A 238 8.37 0.53 -20.67
CA ALA A 238 8.52 1.93 -20.25
C ALA A 238 7.47 2.84 -20.90
N GLN A 239 7.22 2.68 -22.21
CA GLN A 239 6.19 3.43 -22.93
C GLN A 239 4.79 3.15 -22.34
N ARG A 240 4.46 1.90 -22.08
CA ARG A 240 3.18 1.50 -21.47
C ARG A 240 2.99 2.12 -20.09
N ILE A 241 4.03 2.14 -19.27
CA ILE A 241 3.98 2.75 -17.94
C ILE A 241 3.75 4.26 -18.02
N GLN A 242 4.44 4.94 -18.94
CA GLN A 242 4.22 6.38 -19.18
C GLN A 242 2.78 6.68 -19.60
N GLN A 243 2.21 5.87 -20.49
CA GLN A 243 0.81 5.98 -20.91
C GLN A 243 -0.18 5.78 -19.73
N ILE A 244 0.17 4.96 -18.75
CA ILE A 244 -0.63 4.75 -17.55
C ILE A 244 -0.47 5.91 -16.56
N TRP A 245 0.75 6.37 -16.33
CA TRP A 245 1.04 7.38 -15.32
C TRP A 245 0.53 8.77 -15.67
N ILE A 246 0.65 9.19 -16.93
CA ILE A 246 0.20 10.54 -17.33
C ILE A 246 -1.29 10.75 -17.00
N PRO A 247 -2.23 9.87 -17.40
CA PRO A 247 -3.62 9.99 -17.00
C PRO A 247 -3.86 9.84 -15.50
N LEU A 248 -3.11 8.96 -14.82
CA LEU A 248 -3.24 8.72 -13.39
C LEU A 248 -2.85 9.96 -12.57
N PHE A 249 -1.79 10.65 -12.99
CA PHE A 249 -1.32 11.86 -12.34
C PHE A 249 -1.99 13.15 -12.83
N THR A 250 -2.80 13.08 -13.88
CA THR A 250 -3.57 14.23 -14.34
C THR A 250 -4.72 14.52 -13.36
N PRO A 251 -4.83 15.75 -12.81
CA PRO A 251 -5.94 16.09 -11.92
C PRO A 251 -7.29 15.91 -12.63
N PRO A 252 -8.30 15.37 -11.96
CA PRO A 252 -9.66 15.42 -12.50
C PRO A 252 -10.10 16.89 -12.59
N PRO A 253 -10.97 17.22 -13.55
CA PRO A 253 -11.55 18.56 -13.62
C PRO A 253 -12.29 18.87 -12.31
N PRO A 254 -12.36 20.17 -11.92
CA PRO A 254 -13.17 20.57 -10.78
C PRO A 254 -14.60 20.05 -10.92
N PRO A 255 -15.26 19.64 -9.81
CA PRO A 255 -16.65 19.23 -9.85
C PRO A 255 -17.54 20.36 -10.41
N SER A 256 -18.43 20.01 -11.35
CA SER A 256 -19.28 20.99 -12.04
C SER A 256 -20.24 21.76 -11.11
N TYR A 257 -20.51 21.22 -9.92
CA TYR A 257 -21.38 21.83 -8.90
C TYR A 257 -20.66 22.81 -7.94
N ILE A 258 -19.32 22.96 -8.09
CA ILE A 258 -18.53 23.92 -7.31
C ILE A 258 -17.92 24.94 -8.27
N PRO A 259 -18.11 26.25 -8.06
CA PRO A 259 -17.42 27.29 -8.82
C PRO A 259 -15.91 27.08 -8.78
N LYS A 260 -15.24 27.22 -9.93
CA LYS A 260 -13.80 26.96 -10.07
C LYS A 260 -12.96 27.78 -9.07
N GLU A 261 -13.34 29.04 -8.87
CA GLU A 261 -12.66 29.95 -7.94
C GLU A 261 -12.74 29.44 -6.50
N GLN A 262 -13.92 28.98 -6.08
CA GLN A 262 -14.13 28.41 -4.77
C GLN A 262 -13.35 27.09 -4.57
N PHE A 263 -13.30 26.26 -5.62
CA PHE A 263 -12.52 25.03 -5.60
C PHE A 263 -11.03 25.32 -5.45
N MET A 264 -10.51 26.28 -6.23
CA MET A 264 -9.09 26.69 -6.17
C MET A 264 -8.74 27.35 -4.83
N ALA A 265 -9.65 28.13 -4.25
CA ALA A 265 -9.48 28.73 -2.92
C ALA A 265 -9.33 27.65 -1.83
N LYS A 266 -10.18 26.60 -1.85
CA LYS A 266 -10.07 25.45 -0.93
C LYS A 266 -8.76 24.70 -1.07
N ILE A 267 -8.26 24.50 -2.30
CA ILE A 267 -6.95 23.89 -2.53
C ILE A 267 -5.84 24.77 -1.94
N GLY A 268 -5.88 26.08 -2.18
CA GLY A 268 -4.92 27.03 -1.62
C GLY A 268 -4.91 27.03 -0.09
N GLU A 269 -6.09 26.98 0.53
CA GLU A 269 -6.23 26.86 1.98
C GLU A 269 -5.64 25.54 2.51
N ALA A 270 -5.94 24.42 1.85
CA ALA A 270 -5.41 23.11 2.22
C ALA A 270 -3.87 23.08 2.14
N ILE A 271 -3.29 23.69 1.12
CA ILE A 271 -1.82 23.83 0.99
C ILE A 271 -1.27 24.71 2.11
N GLY A 272 -1.87 25.85 2.39
CA GLY A 272 -1.45 26.75 3.48
C GLY A 272 -1.53 26.10 4.86
N ASN A 273 -2.59 25.33 5.12
CA ASN A 273 -2.72 24.55 6.34
C ASN A 273 -1.60 23.51 6.44
N ARG A 274 -1.30 22.82 5.34
CA ARG A 274 -0.23 21.81 5.30
C ARG A 274 1.15 22.43 5.60
N PHE A 275 1.46 23.62 5.10
CA PHE A 275 2.71 24.29 5.43
C PHE A 275 2.82 24.58 6.94
N ARG A 276 1.76 25.07 7.57
CA ARG A 276 1.75 25.27 9.03
C ARG A 276 1.97 23.98 9.80
N ASP A 277 1.30 22.90 9.39
CA ASP A 277 1.42 21.62 10.04
C ASP A 277 2.83 21.03 9.88
N ILE A 278 3.45 21.20 8.72
CA ILE A 278 4.84 20.79 8.46
C ILE A 278 5.80 21.60 9.34
N THR A 279 5.64 22.92 9.40
CA THR A 279 6.49 23.79 10.26
C THR A 279 6.46 23.31 11.71
N ILE A 280 5.26 23.05 12.24
CA ILE A 280 5.10 22.55 13.62
C ILE A 280 5.81 21.20 13.80
N ALA A 281 5.71 20.30 12.84
CA ALA A 281 6.35 18.98 12.91
C ALA A 281 7.88 19.10 12.83
N VAL A 282 8.39 19.96 11.94
CA VAL A 282 9.83 20.24 11.79
C VAL A 282 10.39 20.86 13.07
N GLU A 283 9.75 21.88 13.64
CA GLU A 283 10.16 22.51 14.89
C GLU A 283 10.23 21.52 16.04
N LYS A 284 9.25 20.63 16.18
CA LYS A 284 9.25 19.60 17.21
C LYS A 284 10.44 18.64 17.08
N ILE A 285 10.80 18.24 15.85
CA ILE A 285 11.94 17.36 15.61
C ILE A 285 13.25 18.11 15.85
N HIS A 286 13.38 19.33 15.35
CA HIS A 286 14.57 20.15 15.54
C HIS A 286 14.83 20.49 17.03
N SER A 287 13.78 20.78 17.81
CA SER A 287 13.91 21.08 19.24
C SER A 287 14.52 19.92 20.04
N ARG A 288 14.49 18.70 19.51
CA ARG A 288 15.09 17.50 20.09
C ARG A 288 16.47 17.14 19.49
N GLY A 289 17.00 17.98 18.59
CA GLY A 289 18.27 17.74 17.89
C GLY A 289 18.13 16.89 16.63
N GLY A 290 16.94 16.49 16.24
CA GLY A 290 16.69 15.77 14.99
C GLY A 290 16.86 16.66 13.75
N LYS A 291 16.95 16.04 12.58
CA LYS A 291 17.15 16.73 11.30
C LYS A 291 16.13 16.28 10.28
N ILE A 292 15.71 17.20 9.40
CA ILE A 292 14.85 16.88 8.26
C ILE A 292 15.49 17.43 6.99
N VAL A 293 15.56 16.58 5.97
CA VAL A 293 16.03 16.91 4.63
C VAL A 293 14.87 16.65 3.67
N PHE A 294 14.31 17.70 3.11
CA PHE A 294 13.34 17.55 2.02
C PHE A 294 14.07 17.33 0.70
N VAL A 295 13.62 16.33 -0.07
CA VAL A 295 14.23 15.96 -1.35
C VAL A 295 13.18 16.01 -2.44
N ARG A 296 13.44 16.77 -3.49
CA ARG A 296 12.66 16.74 -4.74
C ARG A 296 13.50 16.04 -5.80
N PHE A 297 13.12 14.82 -6.12
CA PHE A 297 13.81 14.03 -7.13
C PHE A 297 13.63 14.61 -8.54
N PRO A 298 14.64 14.46 -9.44
CA PRO A 298 14.52 14.88 -10.80
C PRO A 298 13.43 14.09 -11.54
N HIS A 299 12.78 14.73 -12.47
CA HIS A 299 11.77 14.13 -13.33
C HIS A 299 11.86 14.73 -14.73
N SER A 300 11.36 14.02 -15.74
CA SER A 300 11.48 14.39 -17.14
C SER A 300 10.20 14.10 -17.93
N GLY A 301 10.19 14.53 -19.19
CA GLY A 301 9.09 14.26 -20.11
C GLY A 301 7.74 14.83 -19.64
N GLY A 302 6.65 14.17 -20.04
CA GLY A 302 5.30 14.65 -19.77
C GLY A 302 4.93 14.80 -18.29
N LEU A 303 5.58 14.04 -17.39
CA LEU A 303 5.38 14.21 -15.95
C LEU A 303 5.97 15.51 -15.43
N LYS A 304 7.13 15.93 -15.99
CA LYS A 304 7.73 17.21 -15.65
C LYS A 304 6.84 18.37 -16.08
N GLU A 305 6.37 18.34 -17.33
CA GLU A 305 5.46 19.35 -17.86
C GLU A 305 4.17 19.45 -17.03
N LEU A 306 3.63 18.30 -16.62
CA LEU A 306 2.45 18.25 -15.78
C LEU A 306 2.70 18.86 -14.39
N GLU A 307 3.79 18.48 -13.73
CA GLU A 307 4.14 19.03 -12.41
C GLU A 307 4.44 20.53 -12.46
N ASP A 308 5.19 20.99 -13.44
CA ASP A 308 5.53 22.41 -13.58
C ASP A 308 4.28 23.28 -13.78
N ARG A 309 3.28 22.75 -14.49
CA ARG A 309 2.00 23.43 -14.71
C ARG A 309 1.08 23.41 -13.50
N GLU A 310 0.89 22.24 -12.88
CA GLU A 310 -0.12 22.03 -11.82
C GLU A 310 0.39 22.41 -10.42
N THR A 311 1.67 22.19 -10.17
CA THR A 311 2.32 22.42 -8.88
C THR A 311 3.63 23.19 -9.03
N PRO A 312 3.58 24.47 -9.47
CA PRO A 312 4.76 25.26 -9.70
C PRO A 312 5.69 25.31 -8.48
N ARG A 313 6.99 25.23 -8.73
CA ARG A 313 8.04 25.23 -7.71
C ARG A 313 7.87 26.36 -6.67
N ALA A 314 7.64 27.57 -7.13
CA ALA A 314 7.48 28.76 -6.29
C ALA A 314 6.31 28.65 -5.27
N LYS A 315 5.30 27.81 -5.56
CA LYS A 315 4.13 27.65 -4.68
C LYS A 315 4.21 26.43 -3.75
N THR A 316 5.04 25.45 -4.09
CA THR A 316 5.01 24.12 -3.43
C THR A 316 6.36 23.67 -2.88
N TRP A 317 7.46 24.14 -3.46
CA TRP A 317 8.80 23.75 -3.04
C TRP A 317 9.56 24.87 -2.35
N ASP A 318 9.66 26.04 -2.98
CA ASP A 318 10.44 27.15 -2.43
C ASP A 318 10.00 27.57 -1.00
N PRO A 319 8.70 27.49 -0.64
CA PRO A 319 8.28 27.75 0.74
C PRO A 319 8.66 26.67 1.76
N LEU A 320 9.18 25.50 1.32
CA LEU A 320 9.72 24.46 2.23
C LEU A 320 11.17 24.73 2.61
N LEU A 321 11.87 25.59 1.86
CA LEU A 321 13.29 25.94 2.09
C LEU A 321 13.43 27.08 3.08
#